data_33ddcd1a481767c146ba52846d39fe37
#
_entry.id   33ddcd1a481767c146ba52846d39fe37
#
_cell.length_a   1.000
_cell.length_b   1.000
_cell.length_c   1.000
_cell.angle_alpha   90.00
_cell.angle_beta   90.00
_cell.angle_gamma   90.00
#
_symmetry.space_group_name_H-M   'P 1'
#
loop_
_entity.id
_entity.type
_entity.pdbx_description
1 polymer ?
#
loop_
_entity_poly.entity_id
_entity_poly.type
_entity_poly.pdbx_seq_one_letter_code
_entity_poly.pdbx_strand_id
1 'polypeptide(L)'
;MRRRVKEQLKKLGGMEFYDVNFSYIDLDTFEEKFVSVPEQGGGKLIPDGICNPGQVYTVSQGKSGMIGVFRLESQMLPGNGKFERTGLGSDRDCKESTNTAFNFLKANGNRISGSISTTMRDYIINYQDLQGIGMTGKLALPTLIALCSIALGRPTVSTLAVLGEISISGTI
;
A
#
# COMPACT_ATOMS: atom_id res chain seq x y z
N MET A 1 -8.38 -0.29 30.20
CA MET A 1 -7.67 -0.30 28.93
C MET A 1 -6.41 0.58 28.92
N ARG A 2 -6.49 1.93 29.09
CA ARG A 2 -5.33 2.85 29.04
C ARG A 2 -4.17 2.51 30.00
N ARG A 3 -4.46 1.99 31.20
CA ARG A 3 -3.43 1.67 32.20
C ARG A 3 -2.59 0.45 31.81
N ARG A 4 -3.23 -0.64 31.34
CA ARG A 4 -2.53 -1.85 30.86
C ARG A 4 -1.68 -1.60 29.62
N VAL A 5 -2.18 -0.78 28.69
CA VAL A 5 -1.40 -0.37 27.49
C VAL A 5 -0.14 0.39 27.92
N LYS A 6 -0.25 1.33 28.86
CA LYS A 6 0.92 2.05 29.40
C LYS A 6 1.92 1.14 30.11
N GLU A 7 1.45 0.14 30.85
CA GLU A 7 2.31 -0.82 31.54
C GLU A 7 3.03 -1.73 30.53
N GLN A 8 2.36 -2.17 29.47
CA GLN A 8 2.98 -2.97 28.40
C GLN A 8 3.99 -2.15 27.60
N LEU A 9 3.65 -0.93 27.20
CA LEU A 9 4.58 -0.03 26.52
C LEU A 9 5.83 0.26 27.36
N LYS A 10 5.67 0.36 28.69
CA LYS A 10 6.79 0.55 29.61
C LYS A 10 7.69 -0.69 29.72
N LYS A 11 7.12 -1.90 29.68
CA LYS A 11 7.84 -3.17 29.67
C LYS A 11 8.64 -3.38 28.38
N LEU A 12 8.13 -2.87 27.25
CA LEU A 12 8.76 -3.00 25.93
C LEU A 12 9.87 -1.98 25.68
N GLY A 13 10.14 -1.08 26.63
CA GLY A 13 11.24 -0.11 26.52
C GLY A 13 11.12 0.85 25.34
N GLY A 14 9.92 1.07 24.81
CA GLY A 14 9.68 1.91 23.64
C GLY A 14 10.05 1.27 22.32
N MET A 15 10.29 -0.03 22.30
CA MET A 15 10.67 -0.75 21.07
C MET A 15 9.46 -1.16 20.24
N GLU A 16 9.64 -1.05 18.98
CA GLU A 16 8.87 -1.52 17.82
C GLU A 16 7.43 -1.99 18.06
N PHE A 17 6.48 -1.14 17.71
CA PHE A 17 5.03 -1.34 17.84
C PHE A 17 4.46 -2.56 17.09
N TYR A 18 5.24 -3.24 16.26
CA TYR A 18 4.78 -4.29 15.34
C TYR A 18 4.54 -5.64 16.02
N ASP A 19 5.17 -5.88 17.17
CA ASP A 19 5.08 -7.15 17.91
C ASP A 19 4.32 -7.00 19.23
N VAL A 20 3.59 -5.90 19.42
CA VAL A 20 2.87 -5.65 20.66
C VAL A 20 1.50 -6.35 20.65
N ASN A 21 1.39 -7.39 21.44
CA ASN A 21 0.10 -7.98 21.76
C ASN A 21 -0.59 -7.16 22.84
N PHE A 22 -1.76 -6.62 22.53
CA PHE A 22 -2.63 -5.98 23.50
C PHE A 22 -3.61 -7.00 24.02
N SER A 23 -3.72 -7.14 25.34
CA SER A 23 -4.81 -7.89 25.96
C SER A 23 -5.89 -6.94 26.48
N TYR A 24 -7.13 -7.33 26.33
CA TYR A 24 -8.28 -6.66 26.92
C TYR A 24 -9.22 -7.71 27.52
N ILE A 25 -9.97 -7.30 28.53
CA ILE A 25 -11.03 -8.15 29.09
C ILE A 25 -12.31 -7.82 28.31
N ASP A 26 -12.86 -8.81 27.65
CA ASP A 26 -14.20 -8.75 27.07
C ASP A 26 -15.21 -8.64 28.22
N LEU A 27 -15.99 -7.56 28.20
CA LEU A 27 -16.93 -7.29 29.29
C LEU A 27 -18.16 -8.21 29.30
N ASP A 28 -18.45 -8.86 28.17
CA ASP A 28 -19.59 -9.78 28.06
C ASP A 28 -19.23 -11.20 28.50
N THR A 29 -18.00 -11.63 28.22
CA THR A 29 -17.53 -12.99 28.54
C THR A 29 -16.59 -13.04 29.73
N PHE A 30 -16.07 -11.90 30.18
CA PHE A 30 -15.03 -11.75 31.23
C PHE A 30 -13.72 -12.49 30.90
N GLU A 31 -13.52 -12.87 29.64
CA GLU A 31 -12.31 -13.52 29.19
C GLU A 31 -11.26 -12.50 28.72
N GLU A 32 -9.98 -12.83 28.92
CA GLU A 32 -8.88 -12.04 28.39
C GLU A 32 -8.68 -12.40 26.92
N LYS A 33 -8.94 -11.43 26.03
CA LYS A 33 -8.70 -11.55 24.58
C LYS A 33 -7.44 -10.79 24.20
N PHE A 34 -6.71 -11.36 23.27
CA PHE A 34 -5.48 -10.76 22.73
C PHE A 34 -5.72 -10.23 21.33
N VAL A 35 -5.31 -8.98 21.12
CA VAL A 35 -5.26 -8.39 19.76
C VAL A 35 -3.79 -8.23 19.40
N SER A 36 -3.37 -8.97 18.41
CA SER A 36 -2.03 -8.79 17.82
C SER A 36 -2.09 -7.72 16.74
N VAL A 37 -1.09 -6.87 16.69
CA VAL A 37 -0.91 -5.89 15.62
C VAL A 37 0.36 -6.28 14.85
N PRO A 38 0.23 -6.63 13.59
CA PRO A 38 -0.97 -6.66 12.74
C PRO A 38 -1.91 -7.83 13.06
N GLU A 39 -3.19 -7.62 12.95
CA GLU A 39 -4.25 -8.60 13.30
C GLU A 39 -4.19 -9.93 12.53
N GLN A 40 -3.40 -10.02 11.52
CA GLN A 40 -3.28 -11.21 10.68
C GLN A 40 -1.96 -11.93 10.93
N GLY A 41 -1.96 -12.84 11.90
CA GLY A 41 -0.96 -13.90 12.01
C GLY A 41 0.44 -13.49 12.50
N GLY A 42 0.63 -12.28 13.04
CA GLY A 42 1.87 -11.90 13.73
C GLY A 42 3.11 -11.73 12.83
N GLY A 43 2.96 -11.67 11.50
CA GLY A 43 4.05 -11.36 10.57
C GLY A 43 4.18 -9.86 10.28
N LYS A 44 5.37 -9.42 9.87
CA LYS A 44 5.56 -8.06 9.37
C LYS A 44 4.68 -7.83 8.14
N LEU A 45 3.85 -6.78 8.14
CA LEU A 45 3.02 -6.42 6.99
C LEU A 45 3.86 -6.00 5.79
N ILE A 46 4.97 -5.34 6.05
CA ILE A 46 5.97 -4.96 5.06
C ILE A 46 7.18 -5.87 5.28
N PRO A 47 7.48 -6.80 4.37
CA PRO A 47 8.60 -7.72 4.53
C PRO A 47 9.94 -6.99 4.43
N ASP A 48 10.97 -7.54 5.06
CA ASP A 48 12.34 -7.05 4.90
C ASP A 48 12.92 -7.51 3.54
N GLY A 49 13.89 -6.74 3.04
CA GLY A 49 14.62 -7.10 1.83
C GLY A 49 14.18 -6.32 0.59
N ILE A 50 14.30 -6.94 -0.57
CA ILE A 50 13.98 -6.33 -1.86
C ILE A 50 12.65 -6.89 -2.36
N CYS A 51 11.70 -6.00 -2.70
CA CYS A 51 10.45 -6.38 -3.32
C CYS A 51 10.67 -6.92 -4.75
N ASN A 52 9.70 -7.64 -5.27
CA ASN A 52 9.68 -7.95 -6.70
C ASN A 52 9.40 -6.67 -7.51
N PRO A 53 9.89 -6.58 -8.77
CA PRO A 53 9.51 -5.49 -9.65
C PRO A 53 7.99 -5.34 -9.72
N GLY A 54 7.51 -4.11 -9.58
CA GLY A 54 6.08 -3.80 -9.58
C GLY A 54 5.38 -3.98 -8.24
N GLN A 55 6.06 -4.42 -7.20
CA GLN A 55 5.51 -4.53 -5.85
C GLN A 55 5.87 -3.29 -5.02
N VAL A 56 4.86 -2.64 -4.45
CA VAL A 56 5.02 -1.40 -3.66
C VAL A 56 4.10 -1.44 -2.44
N TYR A 57 4.58 -0.91 -1.34
CA TYR A 57 3.80 -0.72 -0.13
C TYR A 57 3.52 0.77 0.09
N THR A 58 2.33 1.07 0.59
CA THR A 58 1.95 2.43 1.03
C THR A 58 1.24 2.35 2.37
N VAL A 59 1.40 3.40 3.15
CA VAL A 59 0.69 3.60 4.41
C VAL A 59 -0.24 4.79 4.25
N SER A 60 -1.52 4.61 4.54
CA SER A 60 -2.50 5.68 4.39
C SER A 60 -3.72 5.45 5.27
N GLN A 61 -4.57 6.46 5.37
CA GLN A 61 -5.86 6.33 6.02
C GLN A 61 -6.85 5.62 5.10
N GLY A 62 -7.42 4.53 5.57
CA GLY A 62 -8.50 3.82 4.89
C GLY A 62 -9.87 4.44 5.15
N LYS A 63 -10.91 3.87 4.54
CA LYS A 63 -12.30 4.34 4.69
C LYS A 63 -12.82 4.28 6.12
N SER A 64 -12.33 3.36 6.93
CA SER A 64 -12.68 3.30 8.36
C SER A 64 -12.11 4.47 9.19
N GLY A 65 -11.26 5.32 8.59
CA GLY A 65 -10.53 6.36 9.29
C GLY A 65 -9.25 5.87 9.98
N MET A 66 -8.99 4.57 10.00
CA MET A 66 -7.77 3.99 10.55
C MET A 66 -6.62 4.09 9.54
N ILE A 67 -5.40 4.19 10.07
CA ILE A 67 -4.18 4.12 9.25
C ILE A 67 -3.81 2.64 9.08
N GLY A 68 -3.50 2.26 7.86
CA GLY A 68 -3.12 0.90 7.52
C GLY A 68 -2.16 0.81 6.35
N VAL A 69 -1.75 -0.43 6.09
CA VAL A 69 -0.80 -0.77 5.05
C VAL A 69 -1.53 -1.36 3.86
N PHE A 70 -1.22 -0.85 2.69
CA PHE A 70 -1.74 -1.33 1.42
C PHE A 70 -0.59 -1.84 0.56
N ARG A 71 -0.83 -2.94 -0.16
CA ARG A 71 0.12 -3.52 -1.09
C ARG A 71 -0.39 -3.37 -2.52
N LEU A 72 0.48 -2.94 -3.40
CA LEU A 72 0.27 -2.85 -4.82
C LEU A 72 1.15 -3.88 -5.51
N GLU A 73 0.59 -4.65 -6.42
CA GLU A 73 1.31 -5.61 -7.25
C GLU A 73 0.97 -5.37 -8.71
N SER A 74 1.94 -5.02 -9.52
CA SER A 74 1.76 -4.71 -10.94
C SER A 74 2.45 -5.71 -11.85
N GLN A 75 1.82 -5.91 -13.00
CA GLN A 75 2.38 -6.70 -14.11
C GLN A 75 2.28 -5.88 -15.39
N MET A 76 3.17 -6.20 -16.33
CA MET A 76 3.22 -5.59 -17.64
C MET A 76 3.23 -6.69 -18.71
N LEU A 77 2.37 -6.55 -19.70
CA LEU A 77 2.22 -7.50 -20.81
C LEU A 77 2.37 -6.77 -22.15
N PRO A 78 2.74 -7.47 -23.24
CA PRO A 78 2.58 -6.93 -24.59
C PRO A 78 1.11 -6.58 -24.82
N GLY A 79 0.84 -5.40 -25.36
CA GLY A 79 -0.53 -4.93 -25.52
C GLY A 79 -0.63 -3.61 -26.29
N ASN A 80 -1.69 -2.88 -26.04
CA ASN A 80 -2.03 -1.65 -26.77
C ASN A 80 -2.32 -0.44 -25.83
N GLY A 81 -1.82 -0.48 -24.61
CA GLY A 81 -1.91 0.62 -23.66
C GLY A 81 -3.11 0.55 -22.72
N LYS A 82 -3.65 -0.65 -22.49
CA LYS A 82 -4.69 -0.86 -21.46
C LYS A 82 -4.12 -0.71 -20.06
N PHE A 83 -4.96 -0.20 -19.17
CA PHE A 83 -4.69 -0.14 -17.75
C PHE A 83 -5.82 -0.82 -16.96
N GLU A 84 -5.54 -1.99 -16.44
CA GLU A 84 -6.47 -2.79 -15.66
C GLU A 84 -6.14 -2.72 -14.17
N ARG A 85 -7.19 -2.67 -13.35
CA ARG A 85 -7.09 -2.50 -11.90
C ARG A 85 -8.03 -3.44 -11.20
N THR A 86 -7.52 -4.14 -10.20
CA THR A 86 -8.29 -5.02 -9.34
C THR A 86 -8.11 -4.64 -7.87
N GLY A 87 -9.07 -5.01 -7.02
CA GLY A 87 -8.98 -4.75 -5.57
C GLY A 87 -9.48 -3.38 -5.11
N LEU A 88 -9.82 -2.45 -6.03
CA LEU A 88 -10.30 -1.10 -5.67
C LEU A 88 -11.79 -1.05 -5.31
N GLY A 89 -12.55 -2.09 -5.60
CA GLY A 89 -14.00 -2.08 -5.47
C GLY A 89 -14.67 -1.07 -6.39
N SER A 90 -15.82 -0.52 -5.97
CA SER A 90 -16.60 0.47 -6.73
C SER A 90 -16.20 1.92 -6.45
N ASP A 91 -15.19 2.15 -5.60
CA ASP A 91 -14.81 3.48 -5.15
C ASP A 91 -14.31 4.37 -6.28
N ARG A 92 -14.92 5.54 -6.40
CA ARG A 92 -14.59 6.51 -7.44
C ARG A 92 -13.25 7.19 -7.20
N ASP A 93 -12.99 7.60 -5.97
CA ASP A 93 -11.77 8.33 -5.60
C ASP A 93 -10.53 7.46 -5.82
N CYS A 94 -10.63 6.16 -5.46
CA CYS A 94 -9.57 5.19 -5.76
C CYS A 94 -9.31 5.06 -7.27
N LYS A 95 -10.38 5.02 -8.07
CA LYS A 95 -10.27 4.92 -9.54
C LYS A 95 -9.68 6.18 -10.15
N GLU A 96 -10.09 7.36 -9.70
CA GLU A 96 -9.58 8.65 -10.18
C GLU A 96 -8.10 8.82 -9.82
N SER A 97 -7.73 8.54 -8.58
CA SER A 97 -6.34 8.59 -8.09
C SER A 97 -5.41 7.72 -8.94
N THR A 98 -5.81 6.47 -9.19
CA THR A 98 -5.01 5.54 -10.00
C THR A 98 -4.96 5.92 -11.48
N ASN A 99 -6.03 6.50 -12.03
CA ASN A 99 -6.03 7.06 -13.38
C ASN A 99 -5.07 8.24 -13.51
N THR A 100 -5.00 9.10 -12.51
CA THR A 100 -4.06 10.23 -12.46
C THR A 100 -2.62 9.74 -12.63
N ALA A 101 -2.24 8.69 -11.89
CA ALA A 101 -0.92 8.08 -12.01
C ALA A 101 -0.62 7.55 -13.41
N PHE A 102 -1.56 6.81 -14.01
CA PHE A 102 -1.36 6.25 -15.34
C PHE A 102 -1.33 7.32 -16.43
N ASN A 103 -2.18 8.35 -16.33
CA ASN A 103 -2.15 9.48 -17.25
C ASN A 103 -0.85 10.28 -17.14
N PHE A 104 -0.33 10.45 -15.92
CA PHE A 104 0.98 11.06 -15.72
C PHE A 104 2.09 10.22 -16.39
N LEU A 105 2.05 8.90 -16.23
CA LEU A 105 3.01 8.00 -16.88
C LEU A 105 2.91 8.07 -18.39
N LYS A 106 1.71 8.13 -18.98
CA LYS A 106 1.51 8.32 -20.43
C LYS A 106 2.15 9.61 -20.94
N ALA A 107 1.96 10.70 -20.21
CA ALA A 107 2.47 12.01 -20.61
C ALA A 107 3.98 12.15 -20.42
N ASN A 108 4.56 11.49 -19.41
CA ASN A 108 5.92 11.73 -18.96
C ASN A 108 6.83 10.49 -19.01
N GLY A 109 6.35 9.33 -19.45
CA GLY A 109 7.10 8.07 -19.44
C GLY A 109 8.46 8.18 -20.11
N ASN A 110 8.52 8.81 -21.30
CA ASN A 110 9.78 9.02 -22.02
C ASN A 110 10.78 9.92 -21.27
N ARG A 111 10.29 10.83 -20.43
CA ARG A 111 11.15 11.69 -19.58
C ARG A 111 11.72 10.93 -18.39
N ILE A 112 10.98 9.93 -17.91
CA ILE A 112 11.42 9.05 -16.82
C ILE A 112 12.43 8.05 -17.37
N SER A 113 12.10 7.39 -18.47
CA SER A 113 13.00 6.49 -19.20
C SER A 113 12.47 6.21 -20.60
N GLY A 114 13.36 6.21 -21.60
CA GLY A 114 13.01 5.84 -22.98
C GLY A 114 12.56 4.38 -23.15
N SER A 115 12.74 3.53 -22.14
CA SER A 115 12.27 2.13 -22.16
C SER A 115 10.82 1.98 -21.73
N ILE A 116 10.19 3.03 -21.16
CA ILE A 116 8.80 2.98 -20.74
C ILE A 116 7.88 3.19 -21.94
N SER A 117 7.08 2.18 -22.27
CA SER A 117 6.06 2.26 -23.32
C SER A 117 4.68 2.08 -22.73
N THR A 118 3.81 3.05 -22.95
CA THR A 118 2.39 3.01 -22.55
C THR A 118 1.46 2.77 -23.74
N THR A 119 2.01 2.57 -24.94
CA THR A 119 1.24 2.31 -26.16
C THR A 119 1.40 0.88 -26.67
N MET A 120 2.50 0.23 -26.35
CA MET A 120 2.81 -1.15 -26.77
C MET A 120 2.78 -2.15 -25.60
N ARG A 121 2.39 -1.69 -24.41
CA ARG A 121 2.32 -2.49 -23.20
C ARG A 121 1.02 -2.22 -22.46
N ASP A 122 0.40 -3.29 -21.99
CA ASP A 122 -0.72 -3.24 -21.07
C ASP A 122 -0.21 -3.37 -19.63
N TYR A 123 -0.85 -2.68 -18.71
CA TYR A 123 -0.49 -2.67 -17.30
C TYR A 123 -1.66 -3.15 -16.46
N ILE A 124 -1.37 -4.07 -15.55
CA ILE A 124 -2.35 -4.61 -14.61
C ILE A 124 -1.84 -4.36 -13.21
N ILE A 125 -2.67 -3.79 -12.33
CA ILE A 125 -2.33 -3.62 -10.92
C ILE A 125 -3.43 -4.21 -10.04
N ASN A 126 -2.99 -4.99 -9.05
CA ASN A 126 -3.83 -5.45 -7.95
C ASN A 126 -3.52 -4.63 -6.69
N TYR A 127 -4.57 -4.11 -6.05
CA TYR A 127 -4.52 -3.34 -4.81
C TYR A 127 -5.05 -4.19 -3.67
N GLN A 128 -4.31 -4.27 -2.59
CA GLN A 128 -4.66 -5.09 -1.44
C GLN A 128 -4.63 -4.24 -0.16
N ASP A 129 -5.74 -4.26 0.55
CA ASP A 129 -5.83 -3.76 1.91
C ASP A 129 -5.41 -4.90 2.84
N LEU A 130 -4.24 -4.77 3.46
CA LEU A 130 -3.65 -5.84 4.27
C LEU A 130 -4.29 -5.98 5.65
N GLN A 131 -5.09 -5.01 6.07
CA GLN A 131 -5.68 -4.97 7.41
C GLN A 131 -7.21 -4.88 7.43
N GLY A 132 -7.85 -4.87 6.25
CA GLY A 132 -9.31 -4.83 6.14
C GLY A 132 -9.94 -3.51 6.62
N ILE A 133 -9.19 -2.39 6.56
CA ILE A 133 -9.66 -1.07 6.99
C ILE A 133 -10.43 -0.28 5.93
N GLY A 134 -10.59 -0.86 4.74
CA GLY A 134 -11.18 -0.22 3.58
C GLY A 134 -10.15 0.55 2.75
N MET A 135 -10.26 0.43 1.42
CA MET A 135 -9.28 0.99 0.48
C MET A 135 -9.15 2.52 0.65
N THR A 136 -7.96 3.04 0.43
CA THR A 136 -7.66 4.48 0.45
C THR A 136 -7.79 5.10 -0.93
N GLY A 137 -8.22 6.38 -0.99
CA GLY A 137 -8.18 7.18 -2.23
C GLY A 137 -6.79 7.72 -2.58
N LYS A 138 -5.81 7.60 -1.68
CA LYS A 138 -4.45 8.16 -1.84
C LYS A 138 -3.50 7.17 -2.49
N LEU A 139 -3.79 6.78 -3.73
CA LEU A 139 -3.07 5.73 -4.46
C LEU A 139 -2.26 6.25 -5.65
N ALA A 140 -2.32 7.54 -6.00
CA ALA A 140 -1.70 8.05 -7.22
C ALA A 140 -0.17 7.87 -7.22
N LEU A 141 0.51 8.33 -6.19
CA LEU A 141 1.98 8.21 -6.11
C LEU A 141 2.45 6.74 -5.98
N PRO A 142 1.91 5.91 -5.08
CA PRO A 142 2.33 4.51 -5.03
C PRO A 142 2.02 3.74 -6.32
N THR A 143 0.91 4.06 -7.02
CA THR A 143 0.59 3.49 -8.33
C THR A 143 1.66 3.87 -9.38
N LEU A 144 2.05 5.14 -9.44
CA LEU A 144 3.09 5.59 -10.37
C LEU A 144 4.41 4.86 -10.14
N ILE A 145 4.82 4.72 -8.87
CA ILE A 145 6.06 4.02 -8.52
C ILE A 145 5.98 2.53 -8.90
N ALA A 146 4.84 1.87 -8.65
CA ALA A 146 4.64 0.48 -9.04
C ALA A 146 4.71 0.29 -10.56
N LEU A 147 4.08 1.19 -11.33
CA LEU A 147 4.13 1.19 -12.80
C LEU A 147 5.56 1.42 -13.33
N CYS A 148 6.29 2.38 -12.76
CA CYS A 148 7.68 2.61 -13.12
C CYS A 148 8.56 1.41 -12.78
N SER A 149 8.38 0.82 -11.61
CA SER A 149 9.11 -0.36 -11.16
C SER A 149 8.96 -1.52 -12.13
N ILE A 150 7.73 -1.86 -12.50
CA ILE A 150 7.50 -2.97 -13.45
C ILE A 150 7.97 -2.63 -14.86
N ALA A 151 7.77 -1.39 -15.33
CA ALA A 151 8.20 -0.97 -16.66
C ALA A 151 9.72 -0.99 -16.83
N LEU A 152 10.46 -0.70 -15.78
CA LEU A 152 11.91 -0.72 -15.73
C LEU A 152 12.49 -2.08 -15.34
N GLY A 153 11.66 -3.03 -14.90
CA GLY A 153 12.12 -4.31 -14.35
C GLY A 153 13.00 -4.14 -13.11
N ARG A 154 12.83 -3.04 -12.36
CA ARG A 154 13.64 -2.73 -11.17
C ARG A 154 12.79 -2.81 -9.91
N PRO A 155 13.20 -3.64 -8.94
CA PRO A 155 12.48 -3.73 -7.68
C PRO A 155 12.60 -2.46 -6.85
N THR A 156 11.60 -2.21 -6.03
CA THR A 156 11.68 -1.23 -4.94
C THR A 156 12.25 -1.88 -3.69
N VAL A 157 12.78 -1.07 -2.78
CA VAL A 157 13.20 -1.55 -1.46
C VAL A 157 11.94 -1.87 -0.65
N SER A 158 11.87 -3.04 0.00
CA SER A 158 10.68 -3.47 0.75
C SER A 158 10.34 -2.57 1.93
N THR A 159 11.34 -2.01 2.57
CA THR A 159 11.18 -1.03 3.65
C THR A 159 10.69 0.33 3.16
N LEU A 160 10.58 0.54 1.84
CA LEU A 160 10.01 1.76 1.27
C LEU A 160 8.50 1.75 1.45
N ALA A 161 8.01 2.57 2.35
CA ALA A 161 6.61 2.95 2.40
C ALA A 161 6.42 4.28 1.65
N VAL A 162 5.60 4.24 0.61
CA VAL A 162 5.31 5.43 -0.18
C VAL A 162 4.19 6.21 0.49
N LEU A 163 4.46 7.48 0.82
CA LEU A 163 3.51 8.40 1.40
C LEU A 163 3.37 9.61 0.48
N GLY A 164 2.15 10.01 0.18
CA GLY A 164 1.87 11.19 -0.61
C GLY A 164 0.99 10.95 -1.82
N GLU A 165 0.70 12.03 -2.50
CA GLU A 165 -0.10 12.07 -3.71
C GLU A 165 0.69 12.73 -4.84
N ILE A 166 0.30 12.46 -6.07
CA ILE A 166 0.84 13.16 -7.22
C ILE A 166 -0.33 13.76 -8.03
N SER A 167 -0.16 15.01 -8.42
CA SER A 167 -1.09 15.65 -9.34
C SER A 167 -0.81 15.25 -10.79
N ILE A 168 -1.75 15.53 -11.69
CA ILE A 168 -1.59 15.26 -13.11
C ILE A 168 -0.41 16.04 -13.74
N SER A 169 -0.03 17.16 -13.15
CA SER A 169 1.14 17.97 -13.54
C SER A 169 2.46 17.50 -12.94
N GLY A 170 2.43 16.53 -12.01
CA GLY A 170 3.61 15.98 -11.35
C GLY A 170 4.03 16.68 -10.07
N THR A 171 3.17 17.50 -9.48
CA THR A 171 3.42 18.07 -8.15
C THR A 171 3.12 17.00 -7.10
N ILE A 172 4.06 16.80 -6.19
CA ILE A 172 3.98 15.88 -5.04
C ILE A 172 3.67 16.69 -3.78
#